data_928d4de5419f1994d2a6f57e6b5b88f3
#
_entry.id   928d4de5419f1994d2a6f57e6b5b88f3
#
_cell.length_a   1.000
_cell.length_b   1.000
_cell.length_c   1.000
_cell.angle_alpha   90.00
_cell.angle_beta   90.00
_cell.angle_gamma   90.00
#
_symmetry.space_group_name_H-M   'P 1'
#
loop_
_entity.id
_entity.type
_entity.pdbx_description
1 polymer ?
#
loop_
_entity_poly.entity_id
_entity_poly.type
_entity_poly.pdbx_seq_one_letter_code
_entity_poly.pdbx_strand_id
1 'polypeptide(L)'
;NQLIQFGGSLNSISATIVPVLVGYLMGNAANATISAAAPALWIAMGIFAVLFVVLYMVNIPEPFAIQEKKAEVKDKHSALSFRHFLLGTIAIFIYVGVEVGIPNFMNLFLTAAPDASTSGVGMAAAAAGSLVGTYWFLMMCGRLLGGLLGGKISSKVQLSFVASLALIFVLVGI
;
A
#
# COMPACT_ATOMS: atom_id res chain seq x y z
N ASN A 1 12.99 11.45 7.67
CA ASN A 1 12.58 10.04 7.50
C ASN A 1 11.42 9.62 8.41
N GLN A 2 11.36 10.07 9.69
CA GLN A 2 10.27 9.69 10.61
C GLN A 2 8.90 10.14 10.13
N LEU A 3 8.75 11.40 9.67
CA LEU A 3 7.48 11.93 9.15
C LEU A 3 6.93 11.12 7.96
N ILE A 4 7.81 10.67 7.06
CA ILE A 4 7.42 9.83 5.93
C ILE A 4 6.90 8.46 6.43
N GLN A 5 7.53 7.88 7.42
CA GLN A 5 7.10 6.61 8.01
C GLN A 5 5.76 6.74 8.74
N PHE A 6 5.55 7.83 9.47
CA PHE A 6 4.25 8.11 10.10
C PHE A 6 3.14 8.34 9.06
N GLY A 7 3.43 9.09 7.99
CA GLY A 7 2.50 9.24 6.87
C GLY A 7 2.16 7.91 6.20
N GLY A 8 3.17 7.05 5.99
CA GLY A 8 2.97 5.69 5.49
C GLY A 8 2.14 4.81 6.44
N SER A 9 2.28 5.00 7.74
CA SER A 9 1.47 4.28 8.74
C SER A 9 0.01 4.71 8.71
N LEU A 10 -0.27 6.00 8.56
CA LEU A 10 -1.65 6.52 8.40
C LEU A 10 -2.30 5.95 7.13
N ASN A 11 -1.55 5.89 6.01
CA ASN A 11 -2.04 5.23 4.79
C ASN A 11 -2.37 3.75 5.04
N SER A 12 -1.59 3.04 5.84
CA SER A 12 -1.81 1.63 6.16
C SER A 12 -3.04 1.39 7.05
N ILE A 13 -3.50 2.39 7.82
CA ILE A 13 -4.76 2.31 8.57
C ILE A 13 -5.94 2.11 7.62
N SER A 14 -6.05 2.93 6.58
CA SER A 14 -7.11 2.78 5.58
C SER A 14 -7.00 1.45 4.84
N ALA A 15 -5.79 1.05 4.45
CA ALA A 15 -5.55 -0.24 3.81
C ALA A 15 -5.91 -1.45 4.70
N THR A 16 -5.82 -1.31 6.03
CA THR A 16 -6.26 -2.33 7.00
C THR A 16 -7.78 -2.41 7.10
N ILE A 17 -8.44 -1.26 7.16
CA ILE A 17 -9.90 -1.19 7.40
C ILE A 17 -10.68 -1.52 6.12
N VAL A 18 -10.23 -1.04 4.95
CA VAL A 18 -10.98 -1.17 3.69
C VAL A 18 -11.28 -2.62 3.30
N PRO A 19 -10.34 -3.58 3.32
CA PRO A 19 -10.64 -4.97 2.96
C PRO A 19 -11.66 -5.62 3.90
N VAL A 20 -11.59 -5.31 5.20
CA VAL A 20 -12.54 -5.80 6.20
C VAL A 20 -13.93 -5.23 5.94
N LEU A 21 -14.01 -3.92 5.71
CA LEU A 21 -15.26 -3.22 5.40
C LEU A 21 -15.89 -3.74 4.10
N VAL A 22 -15.10 -3.85 3.04
CA VAL A 22 -15.57 -4.36 1.75
C VAL A 22 -16.02 -5.81 1.87
N GLY A 23 -15.24 -6.66 2.55
CA GLY A 23 -15.60 -8.04 2.81
C GLY A 23 -16.94 -8.16 3.58
N TYR A 24 -17.17 -7.29 4.57
CA TYR A 24 -18.41 -7.23 5.29
C TYR A 24 -19.59 -6.75 4.43
N LEU A 25 -19.40 -5.69 3.63
CA LEU A 25 -20.45 -5.14 2.76
C LEU A 25 -20.83 -6.10 1.62
N MET A 26 -19.90 -6.87 1.11
CA MET A 26 -20.15 -7.87 0.07
C MET A 26 -20.81 -9.14 0.63
N GLY A 27 -20.73 -9.39 1.94
CA GLY A 27 -21.32 -10.55 2.59
C GLY A 27 -20.77 -11.88 2.11
N ASN A 28 -21.61 -12.93 2.22
CA ASN A 28 -21.27 -14.29 1.79
C ASN A 28 -21.53 -14.54 0.28
N ALA A 29 -21.51 -13.51 -0.55
CA ALA A 29 -21.77 -13.67 -1.96
C ALA A 29 -20.66 -14.53 -2.61
N ALA A 30 -20.92 -15.81 -2.75
CA ALA A 30 -20.09 -16.75 -3.49
C ALA A 30 -19.92 -16.33 -4.98
N ASN A 31 -20.80 -15.45 -5.46
CA ASN A 31 -20.72 -14.81 -6.76
C ASN A 31 -20.70 -13.29 -6.55
N ALA A 32 -19.50 -12.71 -6.42
CA ALA A 32 -19.33 -11.29 -6.32
C ALA A 32 -19.79 -10.60 -7.62
N THR A 33 -21.00 -10.09 -7.61
CA THR A 33 -21.54 -9.28 -8.70
C THR A 33 -21.16 -7.81 -8.51
N ILE A 34 -21.14 -7.04 -9.59
CA ILE A 34 -20.92 -5.58 -9.52
C ILE A 34 -21.93 -4.91 -8.60
N SER A 35 -23.16 -5.41 -8.56
CA SER A 35 -24.22 -4.91 -7.67
C SER A 35 -23.89 -5.13 -6.18
N ALA A 36 -23.22 -6.22 -5.82
CA ALA A 36 -22.78 -6.46 -4.44
C ALA A 36 -21.65 -5.52 -4.01
N ALA A 37 -20.82 -5.07 -4.95
CA ALA A 37 -19.75 -4.10 -4.70
C ALA A 37 -20.25 -2.64 -4.71
N ALA A 38 -21.46 -2.36 -5.22
CA ALA A 38 -21.99 -1.01 -5.37
C ALA A 38 -21.96 -0.17 -4.08
N PRO A 39 -22.34 -0.67 -2.89
CA PRO A 39 -22.28 0.12 -1.65
C PRO A 39 -20.85 0.59 -1.32
N ALA A 40 -19.85 -0.26 -1.51
CA ALA A 40 -18.46 0.10 -1.27
C ALA A 40 -17.97 1.18 -2.27
N LEU A 41 -18.39 1.07 -3.55
CA LEU A 41 -18.07 2.06 -4.58
C LEU A 41 -18.73 3.41 -4.30
N TRP A 42 -19.99 3.44 -3.85
CA TRP A 42 -20.65 4.69 -3.47
C TRP A 42 -19.98 5.37 -2.30
N ILE A 43 -19.55 4.61 -1.28
CA ILE A 43 -18.78 5.15 -0.15
C ILE A 43 -17.47 5.74 -0.64
N ALA A 44 -16.73 5.03 -1.49
CA ALA A 44 -15.47 5.52 -2.05
C ALA A 44 -15.68 6.82 -2.86
N MET A 45 -16.71 6.88 -3.72
CA MET A 45 -17.05 8.09 -4.47
C MET A 45 -17.37 9.27 -3.55
N GLY A 46 -18.14 9.04 -2.47
CA GLY A 46 -18.45 10.06 -1.47
C GLY A 46 -17.17 10.61 -0.79
N ILE A 47 -16.27 9.72 -0.39
CA ILE A 47 -14.99 10.11 0.20
C ILE A 47 -14.15 10.95 -0.78
N PHE A 48 -14.05 10.54 -2.04
CA PHE A 48 -13.31 11.31 -3.05
C PHE A 48 -13.95 12.67 -3.32
N ALA A 49 -15.27 12.77 -3.35
CA ALA A 49 -15.97 14.04 -3.54
C ALA A 49 -15.69 15.00 -2.36
N VAL A 50 -15.75 14.50 -1.12
CA VAL A 50 -15.40 15.29 0.08
C VAL A 50 -13.96 15.74 0.05
N LEU A 51 -13.01 14.83 -0.27
CA LEU A 51 -11.59 15.16 -0.38
C LEU A 51 -11.33 16.20 -1.47
N PHE A 52 -12.00 16.10 -2.61
CA PHE A 52 -11.90 17.10 -3.67
C PHE A 52 -12.32 18.49 -3.18
N VAL A 53 -13.47 18.59 -2.50
CA VAL A 53 -13.94 19.86 -1.94
C VAL A 53 -12.97 20.41 -0.89
N VAL A 54 -12.48 19.57 0.02
CA VAL A 54 -11.51 19.97 1.05
C VAL A 54 -10.23 20.49 0.41
N LEU A 55 -9.66 19.76 -0.56
CA LEU A 55 -8.43 20.20 -1.25
C LEU A 55 -8.62 21.48 -2.06
N TYR A 56 -9.81 21.68 -2.63
CA TYR A 56 -10.15 22.90 -3.33
C TYR A 56 -10.24 24.13 -2.38
N MET A 57 -10.73 23.91 -1.15
CA MET A 57 -10.88 24.97 -0.14
C MET A 57 -9.60 25.27 0.63
N VAL A 58 -8.69 24.28 0.74
CA VAL A 58 -7.44 24.43 1.50
C VAL A 58 -6.35 25.01 0.62
N ASN A 59 -5.83 26.16 0.98
CA ASN A 59 -4.64 26.72 0.33
C ASN A 59 -3.40 26.01 0.86
N ILE A 60 -2.81 25.13 0.05
CA ILE A 60 -1.58 24.41 0.39
C ILE A 60 -0.40 25.33 0.01
N PRO A 61 0.37 25.86 0.98
CA PRO A 61 1.51 26.69 0.66
C PRO A 61 2.63 25.86 0.03
N GLU A 62 3.18 26.36 -1.08
CA GLU A 62 4.36 25.79 -1.72
C GLU A 62 5.63 26.45 -1.19
N PRO A 63 6.28 25.92 -0.14
CA PRO A 63 7.40 26.59 0.53
C PRO A 63 8.63 26.77 -0.37
N PHE A 64 8.73 26.02 -1.47
CA PHE A 64 9.87 26.08 -2.40
C PHE A 64 9.60 26.90 -3.67
N ALA A 65 8.36 27.33 -3.93
CA ALA A 65 8.03 28.13 -5.12
C ALA A 65 8.83 29.45 -5.23
N ILE A 66 9.29 30.00 -4.09
CA ILE A 66 10.10 31.23 -4.03
C ILE A 66 11.58 30.94 -4.40
N GLN A 67 12.06 29.70 -4.16
CA GLN A 67 13.43 29.31 -4.50
C GLN A 67 13.60 28.94 -5.98
N GLU A 68 12.58 28.37 -6.60
CA GLU A 68 12.60 28.03 -8.04
C GLU A 68 12.74 29.27 -8.95
N LYS A 69 12.15 30.40 -8.55
CA LYS A 69 12.30 31.67 -9.31
C LYS A 69 13.73 32.25 -9.29
N LYS A 70 14.60 31.80 -8.38
CA LYS A 70 16.01 32.23 -8.30
C LYS A 70 17.01 31.30 -8.94
N ALA A 71 16.61 30.09 -9.31
CA ALA A 71 17.48 29.06 -9.85
C ALA A 71 16.99 28.54 -11.22
N GLU A 72 16.81 29.44 -12.19
CA GLU A 72 16.79 29.03 -13.60
C GLU A 72 18.22 28.70 -14.09
N VAL A 73 18.89 27.80 -13.40
CA VAL A 73 19.98 27.06 -13.99
C VAL A 73 19.33 25.90 -14.73
N LYS A 74 19.19 26.01 -16.05
CA LYS A 74 18.79 24.88 -16.90
C LYS A 74 19.81 23.77 -16.67
N ASP A 75 19.44 22.81 -15.83
CA ASP A 75 20.22 21.59 -15.65
C ASP A 75 20.32 20.90 -17.02
N LYS A 76 21.55 20.75 -17.51
CA LYS A 76 21.86 20.07 -18.77
C LYS A 76 21.56 18.56 -18.74
N HIS A 77 21.25 18.03 -17.55
CA HIS A 77 21.04 16.61 -17.32
C HIS A 77 19.59 16.33 -16.91
N SER A 78 18.94 15.42 -17.64
CA SER A 78 17.64 14.87 -17.22
C SER A 78 17.79 14.02 -15.97
N ALA A 79 16.75 13.95 -15.10
CA ALA A 79 16.72 13.07 -13.94
C ALA A 79 17.03 11.60 -14.30
N LEU A 80 16.63 11.15 -15.49
CA LEU A 80 16.91 9.81 -16.01
C LEU A 80 18.40 9.55 -16.32
N SER A 81 19.23 10.60 -16.41
CA SER A 81 20.70 10.45 -16.61
C SER A 81 21.41 9.96 -15.35
N PHE A 82 20.75 10.05 -14.18
CA PHE A 82 21.34 9.61 -12.93
C PHE A 82 21.01 8.12 -12.64
N ARG A 83 22.05 7.30 -12.64
CA ARG A 83 21.94 5.85 -12.38
C ARG A 83 21.17 5.54 -11.09
N HIS A 84 21.40 6.32 -10.04
CA HIS A 84 20.73 6.12 -8.76
C HIS A 84 19.21 6.41 -8.85
N PHE A 85 18.80 7.40 -9.65
CA PHE A 85 17.41 7.68 -9.90
C PHE A 85 16.73 6.53 -10.63
N LEU A 86 17.35 6.03 -11.71
CA LEU A 86 16.80 4.91 -12.49
C LEU A 86 16.66 3.64 -11.63
N LEU A 87 17.71 3.28 -10.90
CA LEU A 87 17.68 2.11 -10.00
C LEU A 87 16.65 2.27 -8.88
N GLY A 88 16.52 3.46 -8.31
CA GLY A 88 15.51 3.77 -7.31
C GLY A 88 14.08 3.65 -7.87
N THR A 89 13.84 4.12 -9.08
CA THR A 89 12.54 4.00 -9.75
C THR A 89 12.17 2.54 -10.00
N ILE A 90 13.10 1.74 -10.50
CA ILE A 90 12.88 0.29 -10.69
C ILE A 90 12.61 -0.40 -9.36
N ALA A 91 13.37 -0.08 -8.32
CA ALA A 91 13.17 -0.66 -6.99
C ALA A 91 11.78 -0.34 -6.41
N ILE A 92 11.32 0.91 -6.55
CA ILE A 92 9.98 1.32 -6.12
C ILE A 92 8.91 0.61 -6.94
N PHE A 93 9.09 0.48 -8.26
CA PHE A 93 8.15 -0.23 -9.13
C PHE A 93 7.96 -1.68 -8.68
N ILE A 94 9.06 -2.41 -8.46
CA ILE A 94 9.02 -3.79 -7.97
C ILE A 94 8.38 -3.85 -6.58
N TYR A 95 8.78 -2.94 -5.68
CA TYR A 95 8.24 -2.89 -4.32
C TYR A 95 6.72 -2.71 -4.30
N VAL A 96 6.19 -1.73 -5.04
CA VAL A 96 4.75 -1.49 -5.11
C VAL A 96 4.02 -2.68 -5.74
N GLY A 97 4.61 -3.30 -6.77
CA GLY A 97 4.07 -4.51 -7.38
C GLY A 97 3.91 -5.65 -6.37
N VAL A 98 4.89 -5.88 -5.52
CA VAL A 98 4.84 -6.88 -4.45
C VAL A 98 3.85 -6.47 -3.35
N GLU A 99 3.93 -5.22 -2.88
CA GLU A 99 3.07 -4.69 -1.80
C GLU A 99 1.58 -4.84 -2.13
N VAL A 100 1.18 -4.55 -3.35
CA VAL A 100 -0.23 -4.63 -3.79
C VAL A 100 -0.57 -6.01 -4.34
N GLY A 101 0.37 -6.66 -4.99
CA GLY A 101 0.18 -7.97 -5.62
C GLY A 101 -0.13 -9.08 -4.61
N ILE A 102 0.66 -9.16 -3.54
CA ILE A 102 0.49 -10.22 -2.52
C ILE A 102 -0.93 -10.23 -1.92
N PRO A 103 -1.47 -9.14 -1.36
CA PRO A 103 -2.80 -9.16 -0.76
C PRO A 103 -3.91 -9.40 -1.79
N ASN A 104 -3.75 -8.95 -3.03
CA ASN A 104 -4.72 -9.22 -4.09
C ASN A 104 -4.72 -10.71 -4.48
N PHE A 105 -3.55 -11.30 -4.69
CA PHE A 105 -3.42 -12.74 -4.94
C PHE A 105 -3.96 -13.58 -3.77
N MET A 106 -3.63 -13.18 -2.54
CA MET A 106 -4.12 -13.83 -1.34
C MET A 106 -5.65 -13.80 -1.29
N ASN A 107 -6.27 -12.65 -1.56
CA ASN A 107 -7.73 -12.54 -1.59
C ASN A 107 -8.35 -13.43 -2.67
N LEU A 108 -7.81 -13.43 -3.88
CA LEU A 108 -8.28 -14.28 -4.98
C LEU A 108 -8.15 -15.77 -4.63
N PHE A 109 -7.03 -16.20 -4.09
CA PHE A 109 -6.79 -17.58 -3.68
C PHE A 109 -7.74 -18.03 -2.57
N LEU A 110 -7.94 -17.17 -1.57
CA LEU A 110 -8.82 -17.50 -0.44
C LEU A 110 -10.29 -17.58 -0.84
N THR A 111 -10.75 -16.76 -1.78
CA THR A 111 -12.15 -16.70 -2.22
C THR A 111 -12.46 -17.62 -3.39
N ALA A 112 -11.47 -18.04 -4.17
CA ALA A 112 -11.68 -18.95 -5.29
C ALA A 112 -12.23 -20.30 -4.83
N ALA A 113 -13.12 -20.86 -5.62
CA ALA A 113 -13.69 -22.18 -5.34
C ALA A 113 -12.60 -23.27 -5.36
N PRO A 114 -12.68 -24.27 -4.46
CA PRO A 114 -11.75 -25.39 -4.44
C PRO A 114 -12.10 -26.39 -5.54
N ASP A 115 -11.77 -26.08 -6.78
CA ASP A 115 -11.91 -26.98 -7.91
C ASP A 115 -10.57 -27.45 -8.45
N ALA A 116 -10.59 -28.44 -9.36
CA ALA A 116 -9.37 -29.01 -9.92
C ALA A 116 -8.54 -27.98 -10.74
N SER A 117 -9.11 -26.87 -11.12
CA SER A 117 -8.47 -25.83 -11.96
C SER A 117 -7.90 -24.67 -11.17
N THR A 118 -8.48 -24.32 -10.02
CA THR A 118 -8.13 -23.10 -9.29
C THR A 118 -7.40 -23.31 -7.96
N SER A 119 -7.45 -24.50 -7.37
CA SER A 119 -6.84 -24.82 -6.06
C SER A 119 -7.19 -23.83 -4.95
N GLY A 120 -8.31 -23.11 -5.07
CA GLY A 120 -8.75 -22.11 -4.12
C GLY A 120 -9.21 -22.70 -2.79
N VAL A 121 -9.40 -21.84 -1.78
CA VAL A 121 -9.84 -22.24 -0.44
C VAL A 121 -11.36 -22.16 -0.28
N GLY A 122 -12.05 -21.36 -1.08
CA GLY A 122 -13.51 -21.19 -1.04
C GLY A 122 -14.00 -20.45 0.20
N MET A 123 -13.20 -19.57 0.78
CA MET A 123 -13.58 -18.79 1.96
C MET A 123 -14.63 -17.73 1.62
N ALA A 124 -15.49 -17.45 2.60
CA ALA A 124 -16.40 -16.31 2.51
C ALA A 124 -15.62 -14.99 2.39
N ALA A 125 -16.13 -14.06 1.59
CA ALA A 125 -15.47 -12.76 1.33
C ALA A 125 -15.14 -11.98 2.61
N ALA A 126 -16.00 -12.04 3.63
CA ALA A 126 -15.74 -11.40 4.92
C ALA A 126 -14.53 -11.99 5.66
N ALA A 127 -14.36 -13.32 5.64
CA ALA A 127 -13.22 -13.99 6.26
C ALA A 127 -11.92 -13.71 5.48
N ALA A 128 -11.94 -13.78 4.15
CA ALA A 128 -10.82 -13.41 3.31
C ALA A 128 -10.42 -11.95 3.50
N GLY A 129 -11.39 -11.03 3.54
CA GLY A 129 -11.15 -9.60 3.82
C GLY A 129 -10.50 -9.36 5.18
N SER A 130 -10.85 -10.13 6.20
CA SER A 130 -10.23 -10.04 7.53
C SER A 130 -8.76 -10.47 7.50
N LEU A 131 -8.42 -11.52 6.76
CA LEU A 131 -7.03 -11.97 6.58
C LEU A 131 -6.21 -10.95 5.80
N VAL A 132 -6.76 -10.39 4.73
CA VAL A 132 -6.12 -9.30 3.99
C VAL A 132 -5.94 -8.06 4.86
N GLY A 133 -6.93 -7.73 5.68
CA GLY A 133 -6.83 -6.66 6.67
C GLY A 133 -5.70 -6.90 7.67
N THR A 134 -5.52 -8.15 8.14
CA THR A 134 -4.42 -8.53 9.03
C THR A 134 -3.05 -8.33 8.36
N TYR A 135 -2.89 -8.66 7.09
CA TYR A 135 -1.68 -8.37 6.32
C TYR A 135 -1.33 -6.87 6.36
N TRP A 136 -2.31 -6.01 6.07
CA TRP A 136 -2.10 -4.56 6.10
C TRP A 136 -1.84 -4.02 7.51
N PHE A 137 -2.50 -4.60 8.52
CA PHE A 137 -2.24 -4.25 9.92
C PHE A 137 -0.80 -4.56 10.34
N LEU A 138 -0.28 -5.75 9.99
CA LEU A 138 1.11 -6.12 10.26
C LEU A 138 2.09 -5.20 9.51
N MET A 139 1.77 -4.81 8.28
CA MET A 139 2.56 -3.82 7.54
C MET A 139 2.57 -2.46 8.23
N MET A 140 1.43 -2.00 8.75
CA MET A 140 1.34 -0.77 9.54
C MET A 140 2.24 -0.83 10.78
N CYS A 141 2.18 -1.93 11.53
CA CYS A 141 3.04 -2.14 12.68
C CYS A 141 4.53 -2.09 12.30
N GLY A 142 4.90 -2.73 11.19
CA GLY A 142 6.27 -2.69 10.66
C GLY A 142 6.73 -1.27 10.31
N ARG A 143 5.87 -0.48 9.68
CA ARG A 143 6.16 0.93 9.36
C ARG A 143 6.31 1.80 10.61
N LEU A 144 5.45 1.61 11.61
CA LEU A 144 5.56 2.31 12.90
C LEU A 144 6.89 1.96 13.60
N LEU A 145 7.21 0.68 13.72
CA LEU A 145 8.47 0.23 14.31
C LEU A 145 9.68 0.78 13.55
N GLY A 146 9.63 0.73 12.20
CA GLY A 146 10.66 1.32 11.35
C GLY A 146 10.82 2.82 11.54
N GLY A 147 9.71 3.55 11.75
CA GLY A 147 9.72 4.98 12.08
C GLY A 147 10.38 5.27 13.43
N LEU A 148 10.03 4.50 14.46
CA LEU A 148 10.58 4.65 15.82
C LEU A 148 12.07 4.31 15.88
N LEU A 149 12.50 3.29 15.12
CA LEU A 149 13.90 2.86 15.07
C LEU A 149 14.76 3.70 14.11
N GLY A 150 14.13 4.36 13.12
CA GLY A 150 14.81 5.10 12.06
C GLY A 150 15.67 6.27 12.51
N GLY A 151 15.47 6.77 13.75
CA GLY A 151 16.32 7.78 14.38
C GLY A 151 17.54 7.19 15.14
N LYS A 152 17.53 5.87 15.41
CA LYS A 152 18.53 5.20 16.24
C LYS A 152 19.45 4.25 15.45
N ILE A 153 18.96 3.72 14.36
CA ILE A 153 19.63 2.71 13.53
C ILE A 153 19.79 3.26 12.10
N SER A 154 20.95 3.02 11.50
CA SER A 154 21.15 3.47 10.11
C SER A 154 20.18 2.76 9.14
N SER A 155 19.65 3.50 8.19
CA SER A 155 18.70 2.99 7.18
C SER A 155 19.24 1.75 6.43
N LYS A 156 20.56 1.68 6.24
CA LYS A 156 21.22 0.56 5.57
C LYS A 156 21.14 -0.74 6.39
N VAL A 157 21.38 -0.66 7.69
CA VAL A 157 21.27 -1.81 8.61
C VAL A 157 19.82 -2.26 8.72
N GLN A 158 18.90 -1.31 8.86
CA GLN A 158 17.46 -1.58 8.93
C GLN A 158 16.96 -2.32 7.67
N LEU A 159 17.32 -1.82 6.48
CA LEU A 159 16.95 -2.44 5.21
C LEU A 159 17.55 -3.85 5.06
N SER A 160 18.83 -4.02 5.38
CA SER A 160 19.49 -5.32 5.31
C SER A 160 18.86 -6.35 6.24
N PHE A 161 18.54 -5.95 7.48
CA PHE A 161 17.88 -6.81 8.45
C PHE A 161 16.49 -7.26 7.97
N VAL A 162 15.65 -6.32 7.53
CA VAL A 162 14.29 -6.62 7.05
C VAL A 162 14.32 -7.49 5.80
N ALA A 163 15.23 -7.21 4.86
CA ALA A 163 15.38 -8.01 3.64
C ALA A 163 15.84 -9.44 3.94
N SER A 164 16.78 -9.62 4.89
CA SER A 164 17.23 -10.94 5.32
C SER A 164 16.10 -11.72 6.00
N LEU A 165 15.34 -11.05 6.87
CA LEU A 165 14.21 -11.66 7.55
C LEU A 165 13.10 -12.09 6.55
N ALA A 166 12.79 -11.24 5.58
CA ALA A 166 11.84 -11.57 4.53
C ALA A 166 12.29 -12.78 3.71
N LEU A 167 13.57 -12.84 3.35
CA LEU A 167 14.13 -14.00 2.64
C LEU A 167 14.00 -15.29 3.46
N ILE A 168 14.31 -15.24 4.76
CA ILE A 168 14.16 -16.41 5.65
C ILE A 168 12.70 -16.87 5.68
N PHE A 169 11.74 -15.96 5.85
CA PHE A 169 10.32 -16.34 5.86
C PHE A 169 9.85 -16.95 4.55
N VAL A 170 10.30 -16.44 3.41
CA VAL A 170 9.99 -17.03 2.10
C VAL A 170 10.56 -18.44 2.00
N LEU A 171 11.82 -18.64 2.41
CA LEU A 171 12.46 -19.98 2.35
C LEU A 171 11.83 -21.01 3.29
N VAL A 172 11.32 -20.57 4.44
CA VAL A 172 10.63 -21.45 5.40
C VAL A 172 9.19 -21.76 4.95
N GLY A 173 8.57 -20.84 4.17
CA GLY A 173 7.20 -21.00 3.69
C GLY A 173 7.04 -21.85 2.42
N ILE A 174 8.14 -22.20 1.76
CA ILE A 174 8.18 -23.09 0.59
C ILE A 174 8.43 -24.53 1.03
#